data_35ecb6d2b076b4daab369b15b6a54def
#
_entry.id   35ecb6d2b076b4daab369b15b6a54def
#
_cell.length_a   1.000
_cell.length_b   1.000
_cell.length_c   1.000
_cell.angle_alpha   90.00
_cell.angle_beta   90.00
_cell.angle_gamma   90.00
#
_symmetry.space_group_name_H-M   'P 1'
#
loop_
_entity.id
_entity.type
_entity.pdbx_description
1 polymer ?
#
loop_
_entity_poly.entity_id
_entity_poly.type
_entity_poly.pdbx_seq_one_letter_code
_entity_poly.pdbx_strand_id
1 'polypeptide(L)'
;MTEDELIRGCIKEEAACQKEVFNRYAGRMLGVCNRYARNSADAEDILQDAFIKVFEKMHQFKFEGSFEGWVRRIMVNTALKKYSLRRYEKEVSGYEINDKNESGMEPSAYAHLTQKELLDLINNLPDGYRIIFNLYVIEGYQHDEIAAMLGIQAGTSRSQLVKARNMLQKQILVLQKVAV
;
A
#
# COMPACT_ATOMS: atom_id res chain seq x y z
N MET A 1 -15.25 -24.75 8.55
CA MET A 1 -14.12 -24.34 9.42
C MET A 1 -14.25 -22.84 9.68
N THR A 2 -14.35 -22.46 10.94
CA THR A 2 -14.41 -21.05 11.36
C THR A 2 -13.04 -20.39 11.18
N GLU A 3 -12.97 -19.04 11.22
CA GLU A 3 -11.70 -18.32 11.11
C GLU A 3 -10.75 -18.70 12.27
N ASP A 4 -11.26 -18.81 13.48
CA ASP A 4 -10.47 -19.19 14.64
C ASP A 4 -9.91 -20.62 14.54
N GLU A 5 -10.69 -21.55 14.03
CA GLU A 5 -10.22 -22.94 13.79
C GLU A 5 -9.08 -22.96 12.76
N LEU A 6 -9.21 -22.17 11.68
CA LEU A 6 -8.17 -22.05 10.68
C LEU A 6 -6.87 -21.45 11.24
N ILE A 7 -6.98 -20.38 12.03
CA ILE A 7 -5.83 -19.74 12.66
C ILE A 7 -5.13 -20.71 13.61
N ARG A 8 -5.90 -21.45 14.43
CA ARG A 8 -5.33 -22.46 15.34
C ARG A 8 -4.66 -23.62 14.60
N GLY A 9 -5.21 -24.06 13.47
CA GLY A 9 -4.59 -25.04 12.60
C GLY A 9 -3.29 -24.52 11.96
N CYS A 10 -3.27 -23.25 11.53
CA CYS A 10 -2.05 -22.63 11.02
C CYS A 10 -0.95 -22.50 12.09
N ILE A 11 -1.30 -22.21 13.35
CA ILE A 11 -0.35 -22.20 14.49
C ILE A 11 0.28 -23.59 14.70
N LYS A 12 -0.46 -24.66 14.39
CA LYS A 12 0.03 -26.05 14.44
C LYS A 12 0.74 -26.48 13.14
N GLU A 13 0.95 -25.54 12.22
CA GLU A 13 1.59 -25.78 10.90
C GLU A 13 0.81 -26.77 10.00
N GLU A 14 -0.50 -26.89 10.19
CA GLU A 14 -1.36 -27.75 9.36
C GLU A 14 -1.47 -27.18 7.94
N ALA A 15 -0.87 -27.85 6.96
CA ALA A 15 -0.80 -27.41 5.56
C ALA A 15 -2.20 -27.14 4.94
N ALA A 16 -3.22 -27.92 5.31
CA ALA A 16 -4.59 -27.72 4.85
C ALA A 16 -5.17 -26.39 5.34
N CYS A 17 -4.89 -25.99 6.58
CA CYS A 17 -5.33 -24.73 7.15
C CYS A 17 -4.56 -23.55 6.52
N GLN A 18 -3.26 -23.68 6.30
CA GLN A 18 -2.44 -22.67 5.62
C GLN A 18 -2.94 -22.44 4.18
N LYS A 19 -3.22 -23.50 3.42
CA LYS A 19 -3.79 -23.43 2.09
C LYS A 19 -5.14 -22.70 2.07
N GLU A 20 -6.01 -23.01 3.02
CA GLU A 20 -7.33 -22.39 3.11
C GLU A 20 -7.22 -20.89 3.48
N VAL A 21 -6.34 -20.51 4.40
CA VAL A 21 -6.06 -19.11 4.73
C VAL A 21 -5.54 -18.37 3.49
N PHE A 22 -4.59 -18.96 2.77
CA PHE A 22 -4.10 -18.37 1.53
C PHE A 22 -5.24 -18.15 0.52
N ASN A 23 -6.04 -19.18 0.25
CA ASN A 23 -7.15 -19.09 -0.71
C ASN A 23 -8.18 -18.00 -0.34
N ARG A 24 -8.49 -17.84 0.95
CA ARG A 24 -9.46 -16.83 1.42
C ARG A 24 -8.96 -15.40 1.31
N TYR A 25 -7.67 -15.18 1.53
CA TYR A 25 -7.13 -13.83 1.68
C TYR A 25 -6.26 -13.36 0.50
N ALA A 26 -5.67 -14.28 -0.29
CA ALA A 26 -4.70 -13.92 -1.34
C ALA A 26 -5.24 -12.89 -2.34
N GLY A 27 -6.46 -13.04 -2.83
CA GLY A 27 -7.04 -12.10 -3.80
C GLY A 27 -7.16 -10.68 -3.26
N ARG A 28 -7.65 -10.52 -2.01
CA ARG A 28 -7.76 -9.21 -1.35
C ARG A 28 -6.38 -8.63 -1.01
N MET A 29 -5.48 -9.46 -0.55
CA MET A 29 -4.10 -9.06 -0.22
C MET A 29 -3.28 -8.72 -1.45
N LEU A 30 -3.50 -9.37 -2.58
CA LEU A 30 -2.91 -8.97 -3.86
C LEU A 30 -3.35 -7.55 -4.24
N GLY A 31 -4.62 -7.19 -4.03
CA GLY A 31 -5.10 -5.83 -4.19
C GLY A 31 -4.38 -4.82 -3.29
N VAL A 32 -4.02 -5.21 -2.06
CA VAL A 32 -3.18 -4.38 -1.18
C VAL A 32 -1.76 -4.24 -1.75
N CYS A 33 -1.12 -5.35 -2.14
CA CYS A 33 0.24 -5.36 -2.68
C CYS A 33 0.36 -4.52 -3.96
N ASN A 34 -0.62 -4.58 -4.86
CA ASN A 34 -0.65 -3.80 -6.11
C ASN A 34 -0.58 -2.29 -5.89
N ARG A 35 -1.07 -1.77 -4.77
CA ARG A 35 -0.99 -0.33 -4.45
C ARG A 35 0.43 0.15 -4.14
N TYR A 36 1.31 -0.75 -3.74
CA TYR A 36 2.70 -0.47 -3.37
C TYR A 36 3.71 -0.95 -4.41
N ALA A 37 3.34 -1.93 -5.21
CA ALA A 37 4.17 -2.54 -6.23
C ALA A 37 4.29 -1.66 -7.48
N ARG A 38 5.30 -1.92 -8.30
CA ARG A 38 5.52 -1.25 -9.59
C ARG A 38 4.78 -1.92 -10.73
N ASN A 39 4.60 -3.21 -10.63
CA ASN A 39 3.94 -4.05 -11.62
C ASN A 39 3.36 -5.29 -10.95
N SER A 40 2.62 -6.08 -11.70
CA SER A 40 1.95 -7.29 -11.23
C SER A 40 2.93 -8.33 -10.65
N ALA A 41 4.06 -8.57 -11.32
CA ALA A 41 5.07 -9.51 -10.83
C ALA A 41 5.64 -9.09 -9.47
N ASP A 42 5.90 -7.78 -9.30
CA ASP A 42 6.36 -7.22 -8.04
C ASP A 42 5.31 -7.35 -6.92
N ALA A 43 4.03 -7.21 -7.25
CA ALA A 43 2.94 -7.41 -6.31
C ALA A 43 2.80 -8.87 -5.86
N GLU A 44 2.96 -9.80 -6.78
CA GLU A 44 2.95 -11.24 -6.49
C GLU A 44 4.13 -11.65 -5.60
N ASP A 45 5.32 -11.13 -5.86
CA ASP A 45 6.50 -11.33 -5.00
C ASP A 45 6.25 -10.81 -3.58
N ILE A 46 5.70 -9.58 -3.45
CA ILE A 46 5.37 -9.02 -2.14
C ILE A 46 4.35 -9.90 -1.43
N LEU A 47 3.33 -10.39 -2.16
CA LEU A 47 2.29 -11.25 -1.61
C LEU A 47 2.89 -12.56 -1.06
N GLN A 48 3.76 -13.22 -1.82
CA GLN A 48 4.40 -14.46 -1.41
C GLN A 48 5.28 -14.26 -0.18
N ASP A 49 6.18 -13.27 -0.22
CA ASP A 49 7.05 -12.92 0.91
C ASP A 49 6.26 -12.58 2.18
N ALA A 50 5.13 -11.90 1.99
CA ALA A 50 4.28 -11.52 3.12
C ALA A 50 3.52 -12.71 3.70
N PHE A 51 3.01 -13.64 2.87
CA PHE A 51 2.35 -14.85 3.37
C PHE A 51 3.31 -15.78 4.10
N ILE A 52 4.58 -15.90 3.68
CA ILE A 52 5.61 -16.61 4.44
C ILE A 52 5.67 -16.02 5.85
N LYS A 53 5.78 -14.69 5.98
CA LYS A 53 5.82 -14.00 7.28
C LYS A 53 4.51 -14.13 8.07
N VAL A 54 3.35 -14.17 7.41
CA VAL A 54 2.06 -14.42 8.06
C VAL A 54 2.11 -15.77 8.76
N PHE A 55 2.54 -16.84 8.07
CA PHE A 55 2.58 -18.18 8.65
C PHE A 55 3.66 -18.29 9.74
N GLU A 56 4.86 -17.74 9.54
CA GLU A 56 5.91 -17.69 10.56
C GLU A 56 5.45 -16.98 11.85
N LYS A 57 4.64 -15.92 11.71
CA LYS A 57 4.19 -15.08 12.82
C LYS A 57 2.80 -15.42 13.32
N MET A 58 2.18 -16.47 12.81
CA MET A 58 0.78 -16.83 13.15
C MET A 58 0.56 -16.96 14.66
N HIS A 59 1.56 -17.48 15.39
CA HIS A 59 1.55 -17.61 16.84
C HIS A 59 1.51 -16.27 17.61
N GLN A 60 1.79 -15.15 16.92
CA GLN A 60 1.76 -13.80 17.51
C GLN A 60 0.37 -13.15 17.42
N PHE A 61 -0.54 -13.72 16.64
CA PHE A 61 -1.91 -13.23 16.57
C PHE A 61 -2.68 -13.56 17.86
N LYS A 62 -3.10 -12.51 18.55
CA LYS A 62 -3.71 -12.63 19.90
C LYS A 62 -5.22 -12.86 19.89
N PHE A 63 -5.84 -13.05 18.73
CA PHE A 63 -7.31 -13.11 18.56
C PHE A 63 -8.01 -11.81 19.03
N GLU A 64 -7.29 -10.69 19.02
CA GLU A 64 -7.80 -9.36 19.30
C GLU A 64 -7.94 -8.60 17.98
N GLY A 65 -9.17 -8.18 17.64
CA GLY A 65 -9.44 -7.48 16.40
C GLY A 65 -9.52 -8.39 15.15
N SER A 66 -9.44 -7.78 13.96
CA SER A 66 -9.59 -8.48 12.68
C SER A 66 -8.32 -9.22 12.27
N PHE A 67 -8.43 -10.51 11.99
CA PHE A 67 -7.34 -11.29 11.41
C PHE A 67 -6.92 -10.74 10.04
N GLU A 68 -7.88 -10.38 9.21
CA GLU A 68 -7.59 -9.73 7.92
C GLU A 68 -6.78 -8.44 8.09
N GLY A 69 -7.12 -7.61 9.08
CA GLY A 69 -6.38 -6.39 9.41
C GLY A 69 -4.94 -6.67 9.83
N TRP A 70 -4.73 -7.74 10.61
CA TRP A 70 -3.39 -8.18 11.01
C TRP A 70 -2.56 -8.68 9.81
N VAL A 71 -3.15 -9.51 8.94
CA VAL A 71 -2.52 -9.96 7.69
C VAL A 71 -2.18 -8.77 6.80
N ARG A 72 -3.12 -7.83 6.60
CA ARG A 72 -2.93 -6.61 5.81
C ARG A 72 -1.75 -5.79 6.29
N ARG A 73 -1.58 -5.64 7.60
CA ARG A 73 -0.44 -4.93 8.20
C ARG A 73 0.90 -5.59 7.84
N ILE A 74 0.95 -6.91 7.79
CA ILE A 74 2.15 -7.66 7.35
C ILE A 74 2.42 -7.42 5.86
N MET A 75 1.38 -7.40 5.00
CA MET A 75 1.51 -7.06 3.57
C MET A 75 2.12 -5.67 3.38
N VAL A 76 1.53 -4.66 4.01
CA VAL A 76 2.02 -3.27 3.94
C VAL A 76 3.47 -3.16 4.40
N ASN A 77 3.80 -3.71 5.57
CA ASN A 77 5.16 -3.67 6.09
C ASN A 77 6.18 -4.40 5.17
N THR A 78 5.77 -5.49 4.53
CA THR A 78 6.62 -6.22 3.59
C THR A 78 6.87 -5.39 2.32
N ALA A 79 5.83 -4.75 1.79
CA ALA A 79 5.92 -3.85 0.66
C ALA A 79 6.83 -2.64 0.95
N LEU A 80 6.67 -2.01 2.12
CA LEU A 80 7.50 -0.87 2.53
C LEU A 80 8.97 -1.24 2.69
N LYS A 81 9.26 -2.43 3.25
CA LYS A 81 10.65 -2.91 3.35
C LYS A 81 11.28 -3.06 1.97
N LYS A 82 10.56 -3.64 1.01
CA LYS A 82 11.02 -3.76 -0.38
C LYS A 82 11.26 -2.39 -1.04
N TYR A 83 10.40 -1.41 -0.77
CA TYR A 83 10.56 -0.04 -1.21
C TYR A 83 11.80 0.66 -0.61
N SER A 84 12.03 0.52 0.69
CA SER A 84 13.19 1.12 1.38
C SER A 84 14.51 0.58 0.84
N LEU A 85 14.60 -0.72 0.56
CA LEU A 85 15.77 -1.32 -0.05
C LEU A 85 16.06 -0.74 -1.45
N ARG A 86 15.01 -0.60 -2.28
CA ARG A 86 15.15 -0.01 -3.62
C ARG A 86 15.49 1.48 -3.61
N ARG A 87 15.00 2.23 -2.63
CA ARG A 87 15.35 3.64 -2.46
C ARG A 87 16.83 3.78 -2.12
N TYR A 88 17.35 2.94 -1.22
CA TYR A 88 18.76 2.91 -0.88
C TYR A 88 19.65 2.60 -2.11
N GLU A 89 19.26 1.59 -2.92
CA GLU A 89 19.95 1.26 -4.16
C GLU A 89 19.97 2.42 -5.16
N LYS A 90 18.89 3.20 -5.26
CA LYS A 90 18.79 4.39 -6.14
C LYS A 90 19.63 5.55 -5.62
N GLU A 91 19.63 5.81 -4.33
CA GLU A 91 20.45 6.88 -3.72
C GLU A 91 21.95 6.62 -3.91
N VAL A 92 22.38 5.36 -3.83
CA VAL A 92 23.76 4.95 -4.12
C VAL A 92 24.09 5.08 -5.62
N SER A 93 23.08 4.99 -6.50
CA SER A 93 23.26 5.10 -7.97
C SER A 93 23.13 6.53 -8.53
N GLY A 94 22.94 7.55 -7.69
CA GLY A 94 23.03 8.97 -8.06
C GLY A 94 21.88 9.52 -8.94
N TYR A 95 20.67 8.98 -8.86
CA TYR A 95 19.52 9.53 -9.58
C TYR A 95 18.76 10.57 -8.75
N GLU A 96 18.93 11.86 -9.07
CA GLU A 96 18.14 12.98 -8.52
C GLU A 96 16.72 12.99 -9.12
N ILE A 97 15.71 13.01 -8.26
CA ILE A 97 14.32 13.27 -8.64
C ILE A 97 14.11 14.79 -8.58
N ASN A 98 14.01 15.42 -9.74
CA ASN A 98 13.65 16.83 -9.85
C ASN A 98 12.17 17.06 -9.53
N ASP A 99 11.91 17.67 -8.39
CA ASP A 99 10.59 18.02 -7.89
C ASP A 99 10.35 19.52 -8.08
N LYS A 100 9.64 19.91 -9.13
CA LYS A 100 9.07 21.27 -9.26
C LYS A 100 7.65 21.18 -9.79
N ASN A 101 6.67 21.50 -8.92
CA ASN A 101 5.56 22.40 -9.26
C ASN A 101 4.48 22.44 -8.17
N GLU A 102 4.21 23.65 -7.70
CA GLU A 102 3.10 24.00 -6.83
C GLU A 102 1.91 24.48 -7.66
N SER A 103 0.71 24.05 -7.34
CA SER A 103 -0.52 24.89 -7.35
C SER A 103 -1.76 24.08 -6.97
N GLY A 104 -2.55 24.61 -6.06
CA GLY A 104 -3.79 24.01 -5.57
C GLY A 104 -5.01 24.36 -6.43
N MET A 105 -6.02 23.52 -6.44
CA MET A 105 -7.36 23.74 -7.01
C MET A 105 -8.47 22.99 -6.26
N GLU A 106 -9.71 23.49 -6.38
CA GLU A 106 -10.89 23.15 -5.59
C GLU A 106 -11.55 21.78 -5.85
N PRO A 107 -12.43 21.26 -4.92
CA PRO A 107 -12.83 19.84 -4.83
C PRO A 107 -14.01 19.36 -5.71
N SER A 108 -14.49 20.08 -6.71
CA SER A 108 -15.77 19.74 -7.38
C SER A 108 -15.71 18.68 -8.50
N ALA A 109 -14.53 18.12 -8.77
CA ALA A 109 -14.30 17.30 -9.98
C ALA A 109 -14.47 15.76 -9.80
N TYR A 110 -14.84 15.27 -8.62
CA TYR A 110 -14.77 13.82 -8.30
C TYR A 110 -15.99 12.99 -8.72
N ALA A 111 -17.04 13.60 -9.27
CA ALA A 111 -18.37 12.98 -9.38
C ALA A 111 -18.52 11.88 -10.46
N HIS A 112 -17.55 11.67 -11.35
CA HIS A 112 -17.70 10.79 -12.52
C HIS A 112 -16.60 9.75 -12.77
N LEU A 113 -15.61 9.63 -11.86
CA LEU A 113 -14.54 8.64 -12.00
C LEU A 113 -14.95 7.27 -11.47
N THR A 114 -14.70 6.25 -12.26
CA THR A 114 -14.82 4.86 -11.78
C THR A 114 -13.72 4.54 -10.76
N GLN A 115 -13.98 3.56 -9.89
CA GLN A 115 -12.97 3.07 -8.93
C GLN A 115 -11.66 2.66 -9.63
N LYS A 116 -11.75 2.04 -10.80
CA LYS A 116 -10.58 1.60 -11.58
C LYS A 116 -9.74 2.79 -12.03
N GLU A 117 -10.38 3.80 -12.63
CA GLU A 117 -9.68 5.01 -13.09
C GLU A 117 -8.98 5.74 -11.94
N LEU A 118 -9.63 5.83 -10.78
CA LEU A 118 -9.01 6.43 -9.60
C LEU A 118 -7.79 5.64 -9.12
N LEU A 119 -7.87 4.31 -9.08
CA LEU A 119 -6.74 3.45 -8.72
C LEU A 119 -5.59 3.57 -9.73
N ASP A 120 -5.88 3.67 -11.02
CA ASP A 120 -4.86 3.87 -12.06
C ASP A 120 -4.15 5.22 -11.88
N LEU A 121 -4.89 6.29 -11.56
CA LEU A 121 -4.29 7.59 -11.25
C LEU A 121 -3.37 7.54 -10.03
N ILE A 122 -3.80 6.88 -8.95
CA ILE A 122 -2.98 6.70 -7.74
C ILE A 122 -1.72 5.90 -8.07
N ASN A 123 -1.84 4.83 -8.85
CA ASN A 123 -0.71 3.99 -9.25
C ASN A 123 0.30 4.71 -10.14
N ASN A 124 -0.12 5.74 -10.87
CA ASN A 124 0.75 6.58 -11.71
C ASN A 124 1.47 7.70 -10.93
N LEU A 125 1.18 7.89 -9.64
CA LEU A 125 1.94 8.82 -8.81
C LEU A 125 3.40 8.36 -8.68
N PRO A 126 4.36 9.30 -8.54
CA PRO A 126 5.72 8.98 -8.12
C PRO A 126 5.73 8.15 -6.83
N ASP A 127 6.66 7.21 -6.72
CA ASP A 127 6.68 6.19 -5.65
C ASP A 127 6.50 6.78 -4.24
N GLY A 128 7.22 7.87 -3.91
CA GLY A 128 7.14 8.48 -2.59
C GLY A 128 5.75 9.08 -2.29
N TYR A 129 5.15 9.77 -3.28
CA TYR A 129 3.81 10.35 -3.14
C TYR A 129 2.74 9.27 -3.05
N ARG A 130 2.85 8.23 -3.88
CA ARG A 130 1.94 7.09 -3.90
C ARG A 130 1.92 6.36 -2.55
N ILE A 131 3.10 6.08 -1.98
CA ILE A 131 3.23 5.38 -0.72
C ILE A 131 2.62 6.20 0.42
N ILE A 132 2.93 7.48 0.53
CA ILE A 132 2.37 8.32 1.58
C ILE A 132 0.86 8.50 1.42
N PHE A 133 0.38 8.67 0.19
CA PHE A 133 -1.05 8.74 -0.09
C PHE A 133 -1.77 7.46 0.35
N ASN A 134 -1.26 6.29 -0.02
CA ASN A 134 -1.83 5.01 0.38
C ASN A 134 -1.82 4.82 1.89
N LEU A 135 -0.70 5.11 2.56
CA LEU A 135 -0.60 4.96 4.02
C LEU A 135 -1.57 5.88 4.76
N TYR A 136 -1.66 7.14 4.36
CA TYR A 136 -2.50 8.12 5.04
C TYR A 136 -3.99 7.97 4.68
N VAL A 137 -4.31 7.93 3.37
CA VAL A 137 -5.71 8.01 2.90
C VAL A 137 -6.39 6.65 2.92
N ILE A 138 -5.68 5.57 2.54
CA ILE A 138 -6.28 4.24 2.41
C ILE A 138 -6.10 3.41 3.68
N GLU A 139 -4.89 3.41 4.25
CA GLU A 139 -4.60 2.61 5.45
C GLU A 139 -4.92 3.37 6.76
N GLY A 140 -5.05 4.70 6.74
CA GLY A 140 -5.44 5.51 7.89
C GLY A 140 -4.32 5.81 8.90
N TYR A 141 -3.05 5.61 8.54
CA TYR A 141 -1.92 5.95 9.40
C TYR A 141 -1.76 7.47 9.57
N GLN A 142 -1.39 7.90 10.77
CA GLN A 142 -1.06 9.30 11.04
C GLN A 142 0.34 9.66 10.53
N HIS A 143 0.60 10.94 10.28
CA HIS A 143 1.91 11.38 9.74
C HIS A 143 3.10 10.99 10.61
N ASP A 144 2.94 10.94 11.92
CA ASP A 144 4.01 10.54 12.85
C ASP A 144 4.29 9.02 12.74
N GLU A 145 3.26 8.20 12.54
CA GLU A 145 3.40 6.77 12.27
C GLU A 145 4.07 6.52 10.92
N ILE A 146 3.63 7.24 9.87
CA ILE A 146 4.23 7.17 8.52
C ILE A 146 5.70 7.57 8.57
N ALA A 147 6.03 8.63 9.31
CA ALA A 147 7.40 9.10 9.49
C ALA A 147 8.28 8.01 10.10
N ALA A 148 7.80 7.35 11.15
CA ALA A 148 8.50 6.22 11.77
C ALA A 148 8.65 5.01 10.82
N MET A 149 7.61 4.68 10.04
CA MET A 149 7.61 3.55 9.10
C MET A 149 8.57 3.76 7.92
N LEU A 150 8.72 5.00 7.45
CA LEU A 150 9.52 5.34 6.26
C LEU A 150 10.89 5.93 6.59
N GLY A 151 11.19 6.22 7.86
CA GLY A 151 12.45 6.87 8.27
C GLY A 151 12.57 8.32 7.78
N ILE A 152 11.46 9.05 7.74
CA ILE A 152 11.38 10.47 7.31
C ILE A 152 10.82 11.34 8.44
N GLN A 153 10.83 12.66 8.27
CA GLN A 153 10.16 13.56 9.19
C GLN A 153 8.65 13.65 8.91
N ALA A 154 7.83 13.87 9.93
CA ALA A 154 6.38 14.05 9.79
C ALA A 154 6.03 15.24 8.87
N GLY A 155 6.82 16.30 8.88
CA GLY A 155 6.70 17.43 7.95
C GLY A 155 6.89 17.02 6.50
N THR A 156 7.84 16.13 6.21
CA THR A 156 8.04 15.56 4.87
C THR A 156 6.83 14.73 4.44
N SER A 157 6.27 13.93 5.34
CA SER A 157 5.04 13.17 5.04
C SER A 157 3.88 14.10 4.70
N ARG A 158 3.68 15.20 5.45
CA ARG A 158 2.63 16.19 5.17
C ARG A 158 2.82 16.86 3.82
N SER A 159 4.01 17.36 3.52
CA SER A 159 4.31 18.04 2.26
C SER A 159 4.16 17.12 1.04
N GLN A 160 4.61 15.87 1.14
CA GLN A 160 4.44 14.89 0.06
C GLN A 160 2.98 14.49 -0.16
N LEU A 161 2.15 14.42 0.90
CA LEU A 161 0.72 14.19 0.76
C LEU A 161 0.03 15.33 0.01
N VAL A 162 0.39 16.59 0.31
CA VAL A 162 -0.12 17.77 -0.42
C VAL A 162 0.25 17.68 -1.89
N LYS A 163 1.51 17.37 -2.21
CA LYS A 163 1.96 17.19 -3.60
C LYS A 163 1.24 16.05 -4.32
N ALA A 164 1.03 14.91 -3.64
CA ALA A 164 0.26 13.79 -4.18
C ALA A 164 -1.17 14.20 -4.54
N ARG A 165 -1.87 14.91 -3.64
CA ARG A 165 -3.23 15.41 -3.88
C ARG A 165 -3.29 16.38 -5.04
N ASN A 166 -2.34 17.33 -5.13
CA ASN A 166 -2.27 18.30 -6.22
C ASN A 166 -2.05 17.61 -7.57
N MET A 167 -1.20 16.58 -7.62
CA MET A 167 -0.99 15.79 -8.85
C MET A 167 -2.26 15.05 -9.26
N LEU A 168 -2.94 14.37 -8.32
CA LEU A 168 -4.19 13.68 -8.60
C LEU A 168 -5.27 14.65 -9.12
N GLN A 169 -5.44 15.81 -8.49
CA GLN A 169 -6.39 16.82 -8.94
C GLN A 169 -6.12 17.27 -10.39
N LYS A 170 -4.84 17.55 -10.73
CA LYS A 170 -4.49 17.91 -12.10
C LYS A 170 -4.81 16.82 -13.11
N GLN A 171 -4.51 15.56 -12.77
CA GLN A 171 -4.79 14.42 -13.64
C GLN A 171 -6.30 14.21 -13.85
N ILE A 172 -7.10 14.34 -12.79
CA ILE A 172 -8.56 14.25 -12.85
C ILE A 172 -9.14 15.33 -13.77
N LEU A 173 -8.68 16.57 -13.64
CA LEU A 173 -9.11 17.67 -14.50
C LEU A 173 -8.78 17.44 -15.99
N VAL A 174 -7.63 16.83 -16.28
CA VAL A 174 -7.27 16.47 -17.66
C VAL A 174 -8.23 15.43 -18.23
N LEU A 175 -8.53 14.38 -17.45
CA LEU A 175 -9.47 13.32 -17.89
C LEU A 175 -10.87 13.88 -18.17
N GLN A 176 -11.35 14.82 -17.36
CA GLN A 176 -12.67 15.43 -17.55
C GLN A 176 -12.74 16.30 -18.81
N LYS A 177 -11.64 16.99 -19.17
CA LYS A 177 -11.59 17.79 -20.40
C LYS A 177 -11.54 16.94 -21.68
N VAL A 178 -11.10 15.70 -21.57
CA VAL A 178 -11.05 14.77 -22.72
C VAL A 178 -12.38 14.03 -22.91
N ALA A 179 -13.22 13.97 -21.87
CA ALA A 179 -14.54 13.30 -21.89
C ALA A 179 -15.69 14.19 -22.40
N VAL A 180 -15.41 15.43 -22.80
CA VAL A 180 -16.35 16.40 -23.43
C VAL A 180 -15.96 16.58 -24.89
#